data_cb412ceaaecf074babe7a9994def7745
#
_entry.id   cb412ceaaecf074babe7a9994def7745
#
_cell.length_a   1.000
_cell.length_b   1.000
_cell.length_c   1.000
_cell.angle_alpha   90.00
_cell.angle_beta   90.00
_cell.angle_gamma   90.00
#
_symmetry.space_group_name_H-M   'P 1'
#
loop_
_entity.id
_entity.type
_entity.pdbx_description
1 polymer ?
#
loop_
_entity_poly.entity_id
_entity_poly.type
_entity_poly.pdbx_seq_one_letter_code
_entity_poly.pdbx_strand_id
1 'polypeptide(L)'
;FNRKEIKDHGEGGNIIGADPVGNVLIIDDVLSAGTAARESIKILESLNSTPKIFLVGLDRQEKGNGNLSAKKELENDFGIQVSSIINLDALIKYSQNNQSFHSYVVELEGYRSNWGA
;
A
#
# COMPACT_ATOMS: atom_id res chain seq x y z
N PHE A 1 -14.88 -3.10 6.89
CA PHE A 1 -14.14 -4.07 7.71
C PHE A 1 -12.72 -3.62 7.96
N ASN A 2 -12.10 -4.15 8.97
CA ASN A 2 -10.68 -3.95 9.23
C ASN A 2 -9.93 -5.27 9.21
N ARG A 3 -8.69 -5.24 8.73
CA ARG A 3 -7.79 -6.38 8.84
C ARG A 3 -7.32 -6.50 10.28
N LYS A 4 -7.37 -7.69 10.81
CA LYS A 4 -6.84 -8.01 12.14
C LYS A 4 -5.47 -8.67 11.98
N GLU A 5 -4.49 -8.17 12.70
CA GLU A 5 -3.22 -8.88 12.78
C GLU A 5 -3.38 -10.20 13.53
N ILE A 6 -2.69 -11.22 13.04
CA ILE A 6 -2.69 -12.54 13.68
C ILE A 6 -1.94 -12.39 15.00
N LYS A 7 -2.63 -12.64 16.10
CA LYS A 7 -2.05 -12.71 17.43
C LYS A 7 -2.13 -14.15 17.92
N ASP A 8 -1.12 -14.57 18.67
CA ASP A 8 -1.07 -15.93 19.25
C ASP A 8 -2.20 -16.20 20.23
N HIS A 9 -2.83 -15.13 20.74
CA HIS A 9 -3.94 -15.22 21.70
C HIS A 9 -5.08 -14.33 21.23
N GLY A 10 -6.26 -14.90 21.08
CA GLY A 10 -7.47 -14.14 20.75
C GLY A 10 -8.48 -14.93 19.95
N GLU A 11 -9.58 -14.27 19.60
CA GLU A 11 -10.61 -14.82 18.75
C GLU A 11 -10.06 -15.16 17.37
N GLY A 12 -10.43 -16.31 16.82
CA GLY A 12 -10.09 -16.70 15.46
C GLY A 12 -10.68 -15.73 14.44
N GLY A 13 -9.99 -15.60 13.29
CA GLY A 13 -10.42 -14.77 12.19
C GLY A 13 -9.53 -13.57 11.96
N ASN A 14 -9.48 -13.11 10.72
CA ASN A 14 -8.60 -12.05 10.25
C ASN A 14 -9.33 -10.72 10.04
N ILE A 15 -10.62 -10.67 10.35
CA ILE A 15 -11.47 -9.53 10.05
C ILE A 15 -12.21 -9.09 11.29
N ILE A 16 -12.30 -7.78 11.48
CA ILE A 16 -13.10 -7.11 12.51
C ILE A 16 -14.16 -6.28 11.80
N GLY A 17 -15.40 -6.40 12.22
CA GLY A 17 -16.53 -5.67 11.67
C GLY A 17 -17.41 -6.53 10.78
N ALA A 18 -18.11 -5.90 9.86
CA ALA A 18 -19.01 -6.60 8.94
C ALA A 18 -18.24 -7.49 7.95
N ASP A 19 -18.85 -8.60 7.56
CA ASP A 19 -18.27 -9.45 6.54
C ASP A 19 -18.22 -8.71 5.19
N PRO A 20 -17.07 -8.72 4.50
CA PRO A 20 -16.97 -8.12 3.18
C PRO A 20 -17.71 -8.98 2.14
N VAL A 21 -18.50 -8.35 1.30
CA VAL A 21 -19.30 -9.03 0.28
C VAL A 21 -19.15 -8.29 -1.05
N GLY A 22 -18.97 -9.05 -2.14
CA GLY A 22 -18.94 -8.50 -3.49
C GLY A 22 -17.67 -7.71 -3.80
N ASN A 23 -17.83 -6.60 -4.49
CA ASN A 23 -16.72 -5.72 -4.86
C ASN A 23 -16.27 -4.89 -3.67
N VAL A 24 -14.98 -4.88 -3.39
CA VAL A 24 -14.41 -4.24 -2.20
C VAL A 24 -13.36 -3.23 -2.61
N LEU A 25 -13.44 -2.05 -2.00
CA LEU A 25 -12.37 -1.05 -1.98
C LEU A 25 -11.56 -1.23 -0.69
N ILE A 26 -10.27 -1.42 -0.84
CA ILE A 26 -9.33 -1.47 0.30
C ILE A 26 -8.73 -0.08 0.49
N ILE A 27 -8.75 0.41 1.72
CA ILE A 27 -8.14 1.69 2.07
C ILE A 27 -7.05 1.44 3.11
N ASP A 28 -5.88 2.00 2.88
CA ASP A 28 -4.76 1.94 3.82
C ASP A 28 -4.04 3.29 3.86
N ASP A 29 -3.16 3.49 4.83
CA ASP A 29 -2.42 4.73 4.97
C ASP A 29 -1.20 4.80 4.03
N VAL A 30 -0.38 3.78 4.00
CA VAL A 30 0.90 3.76 3.27
C VAL A 30 1.09 2.46 2.51
N LEU A 31 1.57 2.57 1.27
CA LEU A 31 2.08 1.45 0.50
C LEU A 31 3.61 1.49 0.50
N SER A 32 4.24 0.49 1.11
CA SER A 32 5.69 0.30 1.06
C SER A 32 6.04 -0.85 0.10
N ALA A 33 6.50 -1.99 0.60
CA ALA A 33 6.83 -3.15 -0.24
C ALA A 33 5.60 -3.98 -0.66
N GLY A 34 4.43 -3.70 -0.11
CA GLY A 34 3.18 -4.34 -0.51
C GLY A 34 2.80 -5.60 0.27
N THR A 35 3.52 -5.95 1.32
CA THR A 35 3.26 -7.17 2.11
C THR A 35 1.87 -7.14 2.74
N ALA A 36 1.53 -6.05 3.44
CA ALA A 36 0.22 -5.90 4.07
C ALA A 36 -0.93 -5.87 3.04
N ALA A 37 -0.69 -5.23 1.90
CA ALA A 37 -1.64 -5.18 0.80
C ALA A 37 -1.93 -6.58 0.25
N ARG A 38 -0.89 -7.38 0.01
CA ARG A 38 -1.02 -8.77 -0.46
C ARG A 38 -1.81 -9.62 0.51
N GLU A 39 -1.52 -9.51 1.80
CA GLU A 39 -2.26 -10.22 2.84
C GLU A 39 -3.74 -9.85 2.83
N SER A 40 -4.06 -8.57 2.78
CA SER A 40 -5.45 -8.10 2.74
C SER A 40 -6.21 -8.61 1.52
N ILE A 41 -5.58 -8.57 0.34
CA ILE A 41 -6.18 -9.08 -0.89
C ILE A 41 -6.46 -10.58 -0.78
N LYS A 42 -5.51 -11.36 -0.28
CA LYS A 42 -5.65 -12.82 -0.11
C LYS A 42 -6.76 -13.17 0.89
N ILE A 43 -6.85 -12.43 1.99
CA ILE A 43 -7.92 -12.63 2.98
C ILE A 43 -9.29 -12.41 2.32
N LEU A 44 -9.45 -11.32 1.57
CA LEU A 44 -10.71 -11.01 0.89
C LEU A 44 -11.06 -12.05 -0.17
N GLU A 45 -10.11 -12.48 -0.96
CA GLU A 45 -10.32 -13.54 -1.95
C GLU A 45 -10.75 -14.87 -1.28
N SER A 46 -10.17 -15.20 -0.13
CA SER A 46 -10.54 -16.39 0.62
C SER A 46 -12.00 -16.35 1.16
N LEU A 47 -12.56 -15.16 1.28
CA LEU A 47 -13.93 -14.91 1.72
C LEU A 47 -14.90 -14.72 0.54
N ASN A 48 -14.48 -15.05 -0.67
CA ASN A 48 -15.25 -14.86 -1.91
C ASN A 48 -15.63 -13.40 -2.19
N SER A 49 -14.86 -12.48 -1.65
CA SER A 49 -14.96 -11.05 -1.98
C SER A 49 -14.02 -10.70 -3.13
N THR A 50 -14.38 -9.68 -3.88
CA THR A 50 -13.59 -9.25 -5.04
C THR A 50 -12.96 -7.88 -4.77
N PRO A 51 -11.68 -7.82 -4.35
CA PRO A 51 -10.99 -6.54 -4.22
C PRO A 51 -10.77 -5.94 -5.61
N LYS A 52 -11.25 -4.71 -5.80
CA LYS A 52 -11.18 -4.00 -7.10
C LYS A 52 -10.19 -2.87 -7.09
N ILE A 53 -10.12 -2.14 -5.98
CA ILE A 53 -9.29 -0.95 -5.84
C ILE A 53 -8.57 -1.03 -4.50
N PHE A 54 -7.27 -0.70 -4.54
CA PHE A 54 -6.47 -0.47 -3.34
C PHE A 54 -6.09 1.01 -3.33
N LEU A 55 -6.68 1.77 -2.41
CA LEU A 55 -6.45 3.20 -2.25
C LEU A 55 -5.59 3.46 -1.03
N VAL A 56 -4.46 4.14 -1.21
CA VAL A 56 -3.55 4.50 -0.11
C VAL A 56 -3.37 6.01 -0.02
N GLY A 57 -3.05 6.48 1.17
CA GLY A 57 -2.67 7.87 1.36
C GLY A 57 -1.35 8.19 0.69
N LEU A 58 -0.31 7.43 0.98
CA LEU A 58 1.04 7.59 0.44
C LEU A 58 1.54 6.30 -0.21
N ASP A 59 1.89 6.39 -1.48
CA ASP A 59 2.69 5.37 -2.17
C ASP A 59 4.17 5.78 -2.10
N ARG A 60 4.97 5.01 -1.39
CA ARG A 60 6.42 5.25 -1.27
C ARG A 60 7.19 4.87 -2.53
N GLN A 61 6.54 4.30 -3.52
CA GLN A 61 7.15 3.86 -4.77
C GLN A 61 8.34 2.91 -4.56
N GLU A 62 8.24 2.08 -3.54
CA GLU A 62 9.25 1.07 -3.25
C GLU A 62 9.12 -0.12 -4.19
N LYS A 63 10.23 -0.83 -4.35
CA LYS A 63 10.23 -2.16 -4.98
C LYS A 63 9.39 -3.11 -4.14
N GLY A 64 8.65 -3.99 -4.81
CA GLY A 64 7.97 -5.09 -4.17
C GLY A 64 8.93 -6.27 -3.93
N ASN A 65 8.49 -7.46 -4.28
CA ASN A 65 9.29 -8.68 -4.14
C ASN A 65 10.38 -8.82 -5.22
N GLY A 66 10.25 -8.08 -6.32
CA GLY A 66 11.18 -8.09 -7.45
C GLY A 66 11.68 -6.69 -7.79
N ASN A 67 11.87 -6.41 -9.08
CA ASN A 67 12.38 -5.12 -9.56
C ASN A 67 11.29 -4.09 -9.84
N LEU A 68 10.04 -4.52 -9.93
CA LEU A 68 8.90 -3.64 -10.14
C LEU A 68 8.49 -2.97 -8.82
N SER A 69 7.83 -1.81 -8.92
CA SER A 69 7.22 -1.19 -7.75
C SER A 69 6.15 -2.09 -7.15
N ALA A 70 5.91 -1.94 -5.85
CA ALA A 70 4.84 -2.66 -5.16
C ALA A 70 3.48 -2.44 -5.85
N LYS A 71 3.20 -1.21 -6.28
CA LYS A 71 2.01 -0.87 -7.06
C LYS A 71 1.89 -1.72 -8.32
N LYS A 72 2.95 -1.76 -9.13
CA LYS A 72 2.97 -2.52 -10.38
C LYS A 72 2.79 -4.02 -10.13
N GLU A 73 3.45 -4.56 -9.13
CA GLU A 73 3.31 -5.98 -8.78
C GLU A 73 1.89 -6.33 -8.37
N LEU A 74 1.26 -5.49 -7.53
CA LEU A 74 -0.13 -5.71 -7.11
C LEU A 74 -1.09 -5.67 -8.30
N GLU A 75 -0.91 -4.70 -9.19
CA GLU A 75 -1.72 -4.59 -10.40
C GLU A 75 -1.55 -5.79 -11.32
N ASN A 76 -0.31 -6.27 -11.50
CA ASN A 76 -0.03 -7.43 -12.35
C ASN A 76 -0.49 -8.75 -11.73
N ASP A 77 -0.25 -8.94 -10.43
CA ASP A 77 -0.51 -10.22 -9.78
C ASP A 77 -1.99 -10.44 -9.45
N PHE A 78 -2.73 -9.39 -9.15
CA PHE A 78 -4.11 -9.49 -8.68
C PHE A 78 -5.14 -8.82 -9.59
N GLY A 79 -4.70 -8.09 -10.61
CA GLY A 79 -5.61 -7.34 -11.49
C GLY A 79 -6.36 -6.22 -10.78
N ILE A 80 -5.87 -5.76 -9.64
CA ILE A 80 -6.45 -4.68 -8.86
C ILE A 80 -5.91 -3.33 -9.32
N GLN A 81 -6.73 -2.28 -9.25
CA GLN A 81 -6.27 -0.91 -9.47
C GLN A 81 -5.68 -0.36 -8.18
N VAL A 82 -4.45 0.12 -8.23
CA VAL A 82 -3.79 0.78 -7.09
C VAL A 82 -3.74 2.28 -7.33
N SER A 83 -4.27 3.05 -6.40
CA SER A 83 -4.30 4.52 -6.46
C SER A 83 -3.78 5.10 -5.15
N SER A 84 -3.15 6.26 -5.23
CA SER A 84 -2.66 6.98 -4.05
C SER A 84 -3.08 8.44 -4.09
N ILE A 85 -3.21 9.05 -2.92
CA ILE A 85 -3.45 10.49 -2.80
C ILE A 85 -2.15 11.23 -3.14
N ILE A 86 -1.02 10.76 -2.64
CA ILE A 86 0.31 11.30 -2.89
C ILE A 86 1.32 10.14 -3.05
N ASN A 87 2.40 10.39 -3.77
CA ASN A 87 3.52 9.45 -3.88
C ASN A 87 4.84 10.12 -3.53
N LEU A 88 5.91 9.33 -3.44
CA LEU A 88 7.24 9.83 -3.07
C LEU A 88 7.76 10.89 -4.05
N ASP A 89 7.55 10.71 -5.35
CA ASP A 89 7.96 11.69 -6.36
C ASP A 89 7.29 13.04 -6.15
N ALA A 90 6.00 13.05 -5.86
CA ALA A 90 5.26 14.29 -5.57
C ALA A 90 5.77 14.95 -4.28
N LEU A 91 6.09 14.16 -3.27
CA LEU A 91 6.64 14.64 -2.00
C LEU A 91 8.02 15.28 -2.20
N ILE A 92 8.88 14.66 -3.00
CA ILE A 92 10.20 15.21 -3.36
C ILE A 92 10.05 16.53 -4.10
N LYS A 93 9.16 16.59 -5.11
CA LYS A 93 8.90 17.83 -5.86
C LYS A 93 8.40 18.96 -4.97
N TYR A 94 7.47 18.64 -4.07
CA TYR A 94 6.97 19.61 -3.09
C TYR A 94 8.11 20.14 -2.21
N SER A 95 8.97 19.26 -1.72
CA SER A 95 10.10 19.64 -0.86
C SER A 95 11.14 20.46 -1.59
N GLN A 96 11.39 20.18 -2.87
CA GLN A 96 12.29 20.98 -3.73
C GLN A 96 11.76 22.41 -3.95
N ASN A 97 10.45 22.57 -4.09
CA ASN A 97 9.80 23.84 -4.39
C ASN A 97 9.39 24.64 -3.15
N ASN A 98 9.51 24.06 -1.96
CA ASN A 98 9.12 24.67 -0.71
C ASN A 98 10.33 24.83 0.20
N GLN A 99 10.74 26.09 0.44
CA GLN A 99 11.96 26.41 1.19
C GLN A 99 11.96 25.82 2.62
N SER A 100 10.79 25.72 3.25
CA SER A 100 10.67 25.14 4.59
C SER A 100 11.03 23.64 4.66
N PHE A 101 10.91 22.93 3.55
CA PHE A 101 11.18 21.48 3.46
C PHE A 101 12.38 21.15 2.59
N HIS A 102 13.07 22.13 2.04
CA HIS A 102 14.21 21.92 1.11
C HIS A 102 15.31 21.07 1.73
N SER A 103 15.54 21.18 3.03
CA SER A 103 16.56 20.40 3.75
C SER A 103 16.30 18.89 3.74
N TYR A 104 15.06 18.46 3.53
CA TYR A 104 14.69 17.05 3.51
C TYR A 104 14.89 16.38 2.14
N VAL A 105 15.14 17.14 1.08
CA VAL A 105 15.26 16.63 -0.29
C VAL A 105 16.34 15.55 -0.39
N VAL A 106 17.51 15.79 0.20
CA VAL A 106 18.63 14.83 0.15
C VAL A 106 18.25 13.50 0.81
N GLU A 107 17.57 13.57 1.95
CA GLU A 107 17.12 12.38 2.67
C GLU A 107 16.06 11.61 1.87
N LEU A 108 15.10 12.30 1.28
CA LEU A 108 14.05 11.71 0.45
C LEU A 108 14.62 11.05 -0.81
N GLU A 109 15.57 11.72 -1.48
CA GLU A 109 16.25 11.17 -2.65
C GLU A 109 17.12 9.97 -2.29
N GLY A 110 17.77 10.00 -1.12
CA GLY A 110 18.51 8.86 -0.59
C GLY A 110 17.60 7.66 -0.32
N TYR A 111 16.45 7.91 0.25
CA TYR A 111 15.43 6.88 0.45
C TYR A 111 14.99 6.25 -0.89
N ARG A 112 14.69 7.09 -1.86
CA ARG A 112 14.33 6.62 -3.21
C ARG A 112 15.42 5.79 -3.85
N SER A 113 16.69 6.19 -3.70
CA SER A 113 17.83 5.45 -4.25
C SER A 113 17.99 4.08 -3.62
N ASN A 114 17.69 3.94 -2.33
CA ASN A 114 17.85 2.69 -1.60
C ASN A 114 16.68 1.72 -1.80
N TRP A 115 15.47 2.22 -1.84
CA TRP A 115 14.25 1.42 -1.79
C TRP A 115 13.35 1.57 -3.01
N GLY A 116 13.53 2.61 -3.78
CA GLY A 116 12.69 2.92 -4.93
C GLY A 116 12.82 1.95 -6.09
N ALA A 117 11.73 1.83 -6.80
CA ALA A 117 11.65 1.06 -8.02
C ALA A 117 12.11 1.88 -9.23
#